data_885783127dff9fc4c8613448051b2be4
#
_entry.id   885783127dff9fc4c8613448051b2be4
#
_cell.length_a   1.000
_cell.length_b   1.000
_cell.length_c   1.000
_cell.angle_alpha   90.00
_cell.angle_beta   90.00
_cell.angle_gamma   90.00
#
_symmetry.space_group_name_H-M   'P 1'
#
loop_
_entity.id
_entity.type
_entity.pdbx_description
1 polymer ?
#
loop_
_entity_poly.entity_id
_entity_poly.type
_entity_poly.pdbx_seq_one_letter_code
_entity_poly.pdbx_strand_id
1 'polypeptide(L)'
;MIDEAYPPAEVPIEAKKMKRICVFMNVFNVHVNRSPVKGSVEHIVYKKGQFLNASLDKASDKNERSSLVVNADNGAKIVVVQIAGLIARRILSFISSNHQLNQGERFGLIRFGSRVDIYMPVSYTHLTLPTILLV
;
A
#
# COMPACT_ATOMS: atom_id res chain seq x y z
N MET A 1 6.60 7.74 8.25
CA MET A 1 5.87 9.02 8.31
C MET A 1 4.38 8.78 8.45
N ILE A 2 3.73 9.54 9.30
CA ILE A 2 2.27 9.44 9.50
C ILE A 2 1.69 10.83 9.26
N ASP A 3 0.68 10.90 8.40
CA ASP A 3 -0.03 12.15 8.11
C ASP A 3 -1.49 11.87 7.77
N GLU A 4 -2.21 12.87 7.24
CA GLU A 4 -3.55 12.70 6.69
C GLU A 4 -3.51 13.10 5.23
N ALA A 5 -4.14 12.30 4.38
CA ALA A 5 -4.17 12.53 2.94
C ALA A 5 -5.40 11.88 2.31
N TYR A 6 -5.72 12.31 1.09
CA TYR A 6 -6.71 11.62 0.28
C TYR A 6 -6.09 10.37 -0.32
N PRO A 7 -6.82 9.23 -0.37
CA PRO A 7 -6.35 8.05 -1.08
C PRO A 7 -6.22 8.33 -2.58
N PRO A 8 -5.49 7.47 -3.33
CA PRO A 8 -5.35 7.65 -4.77
C PRO A 8 -6.69 7.80 -5.48
N ALA A 9 -6.75 8.73 -6.43
CA ALA A 9 -8.01 9.08 -7.11
C ALA A 9 -8.63 7.92 -7.90
N GLU A 10 -7.81 6.98 -8.36
CA GLU A 10 -8.28 5.80 -9.12
C GLU A 10 -8.94 4.74 -8.24
N VAL A 11 -8.79 4.82 -6.93
CA VAL A 11 -9.34 3.83 -5.99
C VAL A 11 -10.83 4.11 -5.78
N PRO A 12 -11.70 3.10 -5.95
CA PRO A 12 -13.16 3.32 -5.89
C PRO A 12 -13.68 3.31 -4.43
N ILE A 13 -13.29 4.30 -3.66
CA ILE A 13 -13.80 4.53 -2.31
C ILE A 13 -14.20 5.99 -2.14
N GLU A 14 -14.91 6.30 -1.05
CA GLU A 14 -15.32 7.67 -0.74
C GLU A 14 -14.10 8.60 -0.64
N ALA A 15 -14.15 9.74 -1.35
CA ALA A 15 -13.07 10.71 -1.38
C ALA A 15 -13.10 11.57 -0.12
N LYS A 16 -12.39 11.15 0.91
CA LYS A 16 -12.21 11.90 2.16
C LYS A 16 -10.80 11.71 2.68
N LYS A 17 -10.34 12.62 3.52
CA LYS A 17 -9.03 12.49 4.16
C LYS A 17 -9.01 11.27 5.08
N MET A 18 -7.93 10.52 4.98
CA MET A 18 -7.66 9.34 5.78
C MET A 18 -6.31 9.49 6.45
N LYS A 19 -6.10 8.77 7.54
CA LYS A 19 -4.77 8.64 8.11
C LYS A 19 -3.90 7.85 7.14
N ARG A 20 -2.70 8.36 6.86
CA ARG A 20 -1.76 7.70 5.96
C ARG A 20 -0.48 7.38 6.69
N ILE A 21 -0.04 6.14 6.59
CA ILE A 21 1.27 5.69 7.06
C ILE A 21 2.13 5.37 5.84
N CYS A 22 3.27 6.04 5.72
CA CYS A 22 4.22 5.82 4.63
C CYS A 22 5.41 5.04 5.15
N VAL A 23 5.70 3.92 4.50
CA VAL A 23 6.83 3.05 4.86
C VAL A 23 7.78 2.94 3.68
N PHE A 24 9.01 3.41 3.86
CA PHE A 24 10.05 3.31 2.83
C PHE A 24 10.75 1.97 2.87
N MET A 25 11.02 1.42 1.69
CA MET A 25 11.82 0.23 1.53
C MET A 25 13.29 0.63 1.44
N ASN A 26 14.14 0.01 2.25
CA ASN A 26 15.58 0.26 2.23
C ASN A 26 16.16 -0.09 0.84
N VAL A 27 17.15 0.69 0.39
CA VAL A 27 17.75 0.57 -0.94
C VAL A 27 18.44 -0.78 -1.18
N PHE A 28 18.81 -1.48 -0.14
CA PHE A 28 19.66 -2.68 -0.24
C PHE A 28 18.92 -4.01 -0.03
N ASN A 29 17.64 -3.98 0.32
CA ASN A 29 16.90 -5.18 0.68
C ASN A 29 15.63 -5.35 -0.13
N VAL A 30 15.20 -6.60 -0.30
CA VAL A 30 13.90 -6.93 -0.89
C VAL A 30 12.89 -7.04 0.23
N HIS A 31 11.73 -6.43 0.05
CA HIS A 31 10.67 -6.43 1.05
C HIS A 31 9.47 -7.21 0.55
N VAL A 32 8.95 -8.10 1.40
CA VAL A 32 7.66 -8.73 1.22
C VAL A 32 6.60 -7.81 1.83
N ASN A 33 5.56 -7.52 1.07
CA ASN A 33 4.46 -6.72 1.55
C ASN A 33 3.41 -7.62 2.19
N ARG A 34 3.04 -7.30 3.42
CA ARG A 34 2.09 -8.09 4.23
C ARG A 34 0.86 -7.26 4.54
N SER A 35 -0.29 -7.94 4.61
CA SER A 35 -1.54 -7.25 4.91
C SER A 35 -1.53 -6.70 6.34
N PRO A 36 -1.83 -5.40 6.53
CA PRO A 36 -1.89 -4.80 7.86
C PRO A 36 -3.13 -5.20 8.65
N VAL A 37 -4.11 -5.79 7.99
CA VAL A 37 -5.39 -6.15 8.60
C VAL A 37 -5.89 -7.48 8.08
N LYS A 38 -6.82 -8.10 8.83
CA LYS A 38 -7.58 -9.24 8.35
C LYS A 38 -8.84 -8.72 7.64
N GLY A 39 -9.13 -9.24 6.47
CA GLY A 39 -10.31 -8.83 5.72
C GLY A 39 -10.34 -9.39 4.32
N SER A 40 -11.30 -8.94 3.53
CA SER A 40 -11.45 -9.35 2.14
C SER A 40 -10.97 -8.27 1.17
N VAL A 41 -10.31 -8.68 0.11
CA VAL A 41 -9.86 -7.78 -0.96
C VAL A 41 -11.07 -7.42 -1.83
N GLU A 42 -11.44 -6.15 -1.85
CA GLU A 42 -12.54 -5.67 -2.69
C GLU A 42 -12.06 -5.29 -4.09
N HIS A 43 -10.93 -4.58 -4.18
CA HIS A 43 -10.41 -4.09 -5.44
C HIS A 43 -8.89 -4.14 -5.46
N ILE A 44 -8.33 -4.34 -6.65
CA ILE A 44 -6.92 -4.18 -6.94
C ILE A 44 -6.84 -3.27 -8.16
N VAL A 45 -6.22 -2.11 -8.01
CA VAL A 45 -6.15 -1.10 -9.05
C VAL A 45 -4.70 -0.77 -9.36
N TYR A 46 -4.27 -1.05 -10.58
CA TYR A 46 -2.93 -0.72 -11.05
C TYR A 46 -2.99 0.57 -11.87
N LYS A 47 -2.09 1.48 -11.59
CA LYS A 47 -1.96 2.73 -12.36
C LYS A 47 -0.53 2.90 -12.84
N LYS A 48 -0.38 3.02 -14.16
CA LYS A 48 0.91 3.35 -14.77
C LYS A 48 1.31 4.78 -14.41
N GLY A 49 2.60 5.01 -14.30
CA GLY A 49 3.10 6.32 -13.94
C GLY A 49 4.60 6.43 -14.12
N GLN A 50 5.18 7.39 -13.40
CA GLN A 50 6.60 7.68 -13.43
C GLN A 50 7.35 6.81 -12.41
N PHE A 51 8.67 6.94 -12.41
CA PHE A 51 9.56 6.24 -11.47
C PHE A 51 10.46 7.26 -10.77
N LEU A 52 9.83 8.20 -10.07
CA LEU A 52 10.54 9.22 -9.28
C LEU A 52 11.08 8.59 -8.00
N ASN A 53 12.04 9.28 -7.37
CA ASN A 53 12.50 8.88 -6.06
C ASN A 53 11.30 8.78 -5.11
N ALA A 54 11.09 7.60 -4.50
CA ALA A 54 9.94 7.34 -3.66
C ALA A 54 9.88 8.20 -2.39
N SER A 55 10.99 8.82 -2.00
CA SER A 55 11.01 9.75 -0.86
C SER A 55 10.36 11.10 -1.16
N LEU A 56 10.13 11.44 -2.43
CA LEU A 56 9.49 12.69 -2.81
C LEU A 56 7.99 12.63 -2.54
N ASP A 57 7.41 13.72 -2.03
CA ASP A 57 5.97 13.79 -1.77
C ASP A 57 5.15 13.50 -3.01
N LYS A 58 5.56 14.03 -4.16
CA LYS A 58 4.87 13.83 -5.44
C LYS A 58 4.91 12.40 -5.95
N ALA A 59 5.76 11.52 -5.39
CA ALA A 59 5.80 10.11 -5.80
C ALA A 59 4.48 9.40 -5.53
N SER A 60 3.74 9.78 -4.48
CA SER A 60 2.42 9.21 -4.19
C SER A 60 1.43 9.45 -5.32
N ASP A 61 1.52 10.58 -6.02
CA ASP A 61 0.56 10.93 -7.07
C ASP A 61 1.05 10.56 -8.46
N LYS A 62 2.35 10.57 -8.70
CA LYS A 62 2.91 10.49 -10.03
C LYS A 62 3.54 9.14 -10.37
N ASN A 63 4.00 8.39 -9.37
CA ASN A 63 4.67 7.13 -9.62
C ASN A 63 3.69 6.01 -9.95
N GLU A 64 4.17 5.07 -10.72
CA GLU A 64 3.47 3.82 -11.00
C GLU A 64 3.17 3.12 -9.66
N ARG A 65 1.95 2.62 -9.52
CA ARG A 65 1.49 2.07 -8.26
C ARG A 65 0.41 0.99 -8.42
N SER A 66 0.30 0.15 -7.42
CA SER A 66 -0.76 -0.85 -7.31
C SER A 66 -1.47 -0.66 -5.98
N SER A 67 -2.76 -0.42 -6.02
CA SER A 67 -3.58 -0.15 -4.84
C SER A 67 -4.46 -1.34 -4.53
N LEU A 68 -4.49 -1.73 -3.25
CA LEU A 68 -5.28 -2.82 -2.73
C LEU A 68 -6.31 -2.23 -1.77
N VAL A 69 -7.59 -2.44 -2.06
CA VAL A 69 -8.67 -2.04 -1.15
C VAL A 69 -9.11 -3.25 -0.36
N VAL A 70 -8.96 -3.19 0.96
CA VAL A 70 -9.32 -4.26 1.88
C VAL A 70 -10.50 -3.81 2.72
N ASN A 71 -11.55 -4.63 2.73
CA ASN A 71 -12.65 -4.47 3.67
C ASN A 71 -12.29 -5.27 4.93
N ALA A 72 -11.83 -4.58 5.95
CA ALA A 72 -11.42 -5.21 7.19
C ALA A 72 -12.63 -5.85 7.90
N ASP A 73 -12.38 -6.87 8.71
CA ASP A 73 -13.43 -7.61 9.41
C ASP A 73 -14.31 -6.71 10.29
N ASN A 74 -13.77 -5.60 10.78
CA ASN A 74 -14.53 -4.62 11.58
C ASN A 74 -15.29 -3.60 10.72
N GLY A 75 -15.33 -3.78 9.40
CA GLY A 75 -16.03 -2.90 8.47
C GLY A 75 -15.23 -1.71 7.95
N ALA A 76 -14.02 -1.49 8.43
CA ALA A 76 -13.19 -0.37 7.97
C ALA A 76 -12.64 -0.65 6.56
N LYS A 77 -12.56 0.40 5.74
CA LYS A 77 -11.91 0.34 4.43
C LYS A 77 -10.45 0.75 4.60
N ILE A 78 -9.55 -0.14 4.21
CA ILE A 78 -8.11 0.10 4.28
C ILE A 78 -7.57 0.05 2.85
N VAL A 79 -6.75 1.03 2.49
CA VAL A 79 -6.10 1.06 1.17
C VAL A 79 -4.61 0.88 1.37
N VAL A 80 -4.03 -0.12 0.71
CA VAL A 80 -2.59 -0.39 0.75
C VAL A 80 -2.04 -0.15 -0.65
N VAL A 81 -1.12 0.80 -0.78
CA VAL A 81 -0.59 1.23 -2.07
C VAL A 81 0.90 0.89 -2.16
N GLN A 82 1.24 0.01 -3.09
CA GLN A 82 2.63 -0.26 -3.46
C GLN A 82 3.06 0.79 -4.49
N ILE A 83 4.09 1.55 -4.18
CA ILE A 83 4.56 2.67 -5.03
C ILE A 83 5.98 2.37 -5.49
N ALA A 84 6.17 2.35 -6.82
CA ALA A 84 7.48 2.16 -7.41
C ALA A 84 8.41 3.33 -7.11
N GLY A 85 9.72 3.10 -7.16
CA GLY A 85 10.74 4.13 -7.00
C GLY A 85 11.63 4.23 -8.24
N LEU A 86 12.75 4.90 -8.11
CA LEU A 86 13.71 5.07 -9.21
C LEU A 86 14.25 3.75 -9.72
N ILE A 87 14.54 2.83 -8.81
CA ILE A 87 15.17 1.53 -9.12
C ILE A 87 14.12 0.42 -9.07
N ALA A 88 13.27 0.42 -8.05
CA ALA A 88 12.24 -0.58 -7.86
C ALA A 88 11.04 -0.29 -8.76
N ARG A 89 11.14 -0.68 -10.02
CA ARG A 89 10.14 -0.36 -11.03
C ARG A 89 9.11 -1.45 -11.26
N ARG A 90 9.30 -2.61 -10.63
CA ARG A 90 8.40 -3.75 -10.77
C ARG A 90 7.65 -3.98 -9.48
N ILE A 91 6.34 -3.99 -9.58
CA ILE A 91 5.43 -4.27 -8.47
C ILE A 91 4.79 -5.62 -8.74
N LEU A 92 4.87 -6.53 -7.78
CA LEU A 92 4.26 -7.85 -7.86
C LEU A 92 3.12 -7.95 -6.86
N SER A 93 1.99 -8.45 -7.32
CA SER A 93 0.85 -8.78 -6.47
C SER A 93 0.55 -10.27 -6.63
N PHE A 94 0.37 -10.99 -5.51
CA PHE A 94 0.16 -12.44 -5.50
C PHE A 94 -1.31 -12.82 -5.39
N ILE A 95 -2.19 -11.85 -5.19
CA ILE A 95 -3.59 -12.10 -4.88
C ILE A 95 -4.50 -11.45 -5.90
N SER A 96 -5.75 -11.89 -5.92
CA SER A 96 -6.80 -11.37 -6.79
C SER A 96 -7.95 -10.79 -5.95
N SER A 97 -8.90 -10.14 -6.62
CA SER A 97 -10.11 -9.65 -5.96
C SER A 97 -10.86 -10.80 -5.28
N ASN A 98 -11.55 -10.50 -4.20
CA ASN A 98 -12.31 -11.44 -3.36
C ASN A 98 -11.44 -12.39 -2.51
N HIS A 99 -10.13 -12.23 -2.55
CA HIS A 99 -9.24 -13.01 -1.70
C HIS A 99 -9.45 -12.64 -0.23
N GLN A 100 -9.48 -13.65 0.65
CA GLN A 100 -9.53 -13.43 2.10
C GLN A 100 -8.11 -13.34 2.63
N LEU A 101 -7.76 -12.18 3.18
CA LEU A 101 -6.43 -11.94 3.75
C LEU A 101 -6.45 -12.14 5.26
N ASN A 102 -5.45 -12.85 5.75
CA ASN A 102 -5.14 -12.85 7.17
C ASN A 102 -4.20 -11.67 7.48
N GLN A 103 -4.24 -11.20 8.72
CA GLN A 103 -3.30 -10.19 9.16
C GLN A 103 -1.88 -10.75 9.07
N GLY A 104 -0.98 -9.99 8.43
CA GLY A 104 0.39 -10.43 8.20
C GLY A 104 0.58 -11.36 6.99
N GLU A 105 -0.48 -11.71 6.27
CA GLU A 105 -0.37 -12.54 5.08
C GLU A 105 0.35 -11.78 3.96
N ARG A 106 1.19 -12.48 3.21
CA ARG A 106 1.91 -11.92 2.06
C ARG A 106 0.93 -11.64 0.93
N PHE A 107 0.94 -10.42 0.40
CA PHE A 107 0.10 -10.09 -0.75
C PHE A 107 0.92 -9.60 -1.95
N GLY A 108 2.17 -9.25 -1.76
CA GLY A 108 2.98 -8.76 -2.85
C GLY A 108 4.44 -8.63 -2.49
N LEU A 109 5.21 -8.19 -3.46
CA LEU A 109 6.64 -7.98 -3.35
C LEU A 109 6.99 -6.70 -4.10
N ILE A 110 7.81 -5.87 -3.49
CA ILE A 110 8.36 -4.69 -4.15
C ILE A 110 9.84 -4.57 -3.72
N ARG A 111 10.69 -4.19 -4.68
CA ARG A 111 12.12 -4.11 -4.41
C ARG A 111 12.48 -2.83 -3.68
N PHE A 112 13.73 -2.73 -3.27
CA PHE A 112 14.29 -1.60 -2.54
C PHE A 112 14.11 -0.27 -3.28
N GLY A 113 14.11 0.84 -2.54
CA GLY A 113 13.95 2.18 -3.09
C GLY A 113 12.52 2.53 -3.45
N SER A 114 11.57 1.74 -2.98
CA SER A 114 10.13 1.96 -3.17
C SER A 114 9.46 2.36 -1.86
N ARG A 115 8.13 2.47 -1.89
CA ARG A 115 7.35 2.88 -0.72
C ARG A 115 6.01 2.14 -0.68
N VAL A 116 5.51 1.89 0.52
CA VAL A 116 4.13 1.42 0.72
C VAL A 116 3.41 2.46 1.56
N ASP A 117 2.27 2.93 1.08
CA ASP A 117 1.38 3.81 1.82
C ASP A 117 0.15 3.03 2.26
N ILE A 118 -0.24 3.21 3.52
CA ILE A 118 -1.47 2.64 4.06
C ILE A 118 -2.42 3.77 4.42
N TYR A 119 -3.63 3.71 3.88
CA TYR A 119 -4.69 4.66 4.21
C TYR A 119 -5.75 3.96 5.05
N MET A 120 -6.16 4.59 6.13
CA MET A 120 -7.14 4.06 7.08
C MET A 120 -8.03 5.18 7.62
N PRO A 121 -9.22 4.85 8.14
CA PRO A 121 -10.01 5.85 8.84
C PRO A 121 -9.21 6.51 9.97
N VAL A 122 -9.40 7.81 10.20
CA VAL A 122 -8.61 8.58 11.14
C VAL A 122 -8.62 7.97 12.55
N SER A 123 -9.72 7.36 12.94
CA SER A 123 -9.88 6.71 14.26
C SER A 123 -9.35 5.29 14.33
N TYR A 124 -8.87 4.72 13.23
CA TYR A 124 -8.42 3.33 13.19
C TYR A 124 -7.08 3.16 13.89
N THR A 125 -6.96 2.13 14.75
CA THR A 125 -5.75 1.90 15.55
C THR A 125 -5.23 0.45 15.51
N HIS A 126 -5.95 -0.48 14.86
CA HIS A 126 -5.65 -1.92 14.90
C HIS A 126 -4.92 -2.38 13.63
N LEU A 127 -3.64 -2.03 13.53
CA LEU A 127 -2.79 -2.42 12.42
C LEU A 127 -1.57 -3.21 12.88
N THR A 128 -1.06 -4.06 11.97
CA THR A 128 0.31 -4.55 12.02
C THR A 128 1.13 -3.85 10.94
N LEU A 129 2.46 -3.92 11.03
CA LEU A 129 3.33 -3.35 10.01
C LEU A 129 3.05 -3.96 8.65
N PRO A 130 2.95 -3.14 7.58
CA PRO A 130 2.57 -3.60 6.24
C PRO A 130 3.69 -4.33 5.51
N THR A 131 4.91 -4.24 6.01
CA THR A 131 6.07 -4.88 5.37
C THR A 131 6.97 -5.50 6.42
N ILE A 132 7.65 -6.56 6.00
CA ILE A 132 8.71 -7.17 6.79
C ILE A 132 9.95 -7.24 5.90
N LEU A 133 11.07 -6.77 6.45
CA LEU A 133 12.35 -6.81 5.78
C LEU A 133 12.82 -8.26 5.64
N LEU A 134 13.16 -8.66 4.42
CA LEU A 134 13.79 -9.93 4.14
C LEU A 134 15.31 -9.72 4.11
N VAL A 135 15.99 -10.40 4.99
CA VAL A 135 17.45 -10.34 5.10
C VAL A 135 18.05 -11.63 4.60
#